data_a2b894a6f2ce6119397da879501fa4b2
#
_entry.id   a2b894a6f2ce6119397da879501fa4b2
#
_cell.length_a   1.000
_cell.length_b   1.000
_cell.length_c   1.000
_cell.angle_alpha   90.00
_cell.angle_beta   90.00
_cell.angle_gamma   90.00
#
_symmetry.space_group_name_H-M   'P 1'
#
loop_
_entity.id
_entity.type
_entity.pdbx_description
1 polymer ?
#
loop_
_entity_poly.entity_id
_entity_poly.type
_entity_poly.pdbx_seq_one_letter_code
_entity_poly.pdbx_strand_id
1 'polypeptide(L)'
;MPEPSPIRPKPVVTLFESYGSGAEYIGPRVAAALDLPYHQQAFSSEELEQEESEREKEGVLSRVLVAMGMSTGEAGAGVPTAQQDRAELVKQNSLTVTEWAEQGGVIVGRNGAFILAGLASALHVRLDGPVEQRIERAAGERGITLERAARRQKREDRVRVEMSRDLYGFDPADPLSYDLVLNTGRLDPDTCVAIIVAAVRIRAGLASP
;
A
#
# COMPACT_ATOMS: atom_id res chain seq x y z
N MET A 1 -23.34 -26.57 -28.66
CA MET A 1 -23.39 -25.48 -27.69
C MET A 1 -21.97 -25.01 -27.49
N PRO A 2 -21.67 -23.68 -27.60
CA PRO A 2 -20.33 -23.19 -27.28
C PRO A 2 -20.05 -23.46 -25.81
N GLU A 3 -18.88 -23.98 -25.49
CA GLU A 3 -18.44 -24.14 -24.12
C GLU A 3 -18.42 -22.75 -23.41
N PRO A 4 -18.84 -22.66 -22.16
CA PRO A 4 -18.75 -21.39 -21.43
C PRO A 4 -17.28 -20.98 -21.38
N SER A 5 -16.98 -19.77 -21.86
CA SER A 5 -15.62 -19.20 -21.75
C SER A 5 -15.18 -19.27 -20.29
N PRO A 6 -13.96 -19.74 -20.02
CA PRO A 6 -13.46 -19.81 -18.65
C PRO A 6 -13.55 -18.41 -18.01
N ILE A 7 -14.15 -18.33 -16.81
CA ILE A 7 -14.23 -17.12 -16.03
C ILE A 7 -12.78 -16.70 -15.72
N ARG A 8 -12.30 -15.67 -16.38
CA ARG A 8 -10.95 -15.15 -16.11
C ARG A 8 -10.97 -14.45 -14.74
N PRO A 9 -10.00 -14.73 -13.87
CA PRO A 9 -9.89 -14.01 -12.62
C PRO A 9 -9.72 -12.52 -12.91
N LYS A 10 -10.40 -11.67 -12.12
CA LYS A 10 -10.25 -10.23 -12.24
C LYS A 10 -8.82 -9.81 -11.89
N PRO A 11 -8.24 -8.85 -12.60
CA PRO A 11 -6.90 -8.38 -12.30
C PRO A 11 -6.83 -7.74 -10.92
N VAL A 12 -5.69 -7.91 -10.26
CA VAL A 12 -5.34 -7.23 -9.01
C VAL A 12 -4.06 -6.45 -9.23
N VAL A 13 -3.99 -5.23 -8.73
CA VAL A 13 -2.76 -4.43 -8.69
C VAL A 13 -2.46 -4.09 -7.25
N THR A 14 -1.29 -4.47 -6.74
CA THR A 14 -0.83 -3.97 -5.45
C THR A 14 0.18 -2.86 -5.66
N LEU A 15 0.00 -1.73 -4.97
CA LEU A 15 0.91 -0.60 -5.02
C LEU A 15 1.60 -0.44 -3.65
N PHE A 16 2.89 -0.72 -3.57
CA PHE A 16 3.72 -0.24 -2.48
C PHE A 16 4.26 1.14 -2.84
N GLU A 17 4.21 2.08 -1.90
CA GLU A 17 4.78 3.40 -2.14
C GLU A 17 5.78 3.81 -1.06
N SER A 18 6.83 4.49 -1.48
CA SER A 18 7.59 5.38 -0.61
C SER A 18 6.85 6.72 -0.53
N TYR A 19 6.77 7.35 0.65
CA TYR A 19 6.02 8.61 0.84
C TYR A 19 6.34 9.65 -0.24
N GLY A 20 5.29 10.22 -0.82
CA GLY A 20 5.41 11.23 -1.88
C GLY A 20 5.78 10.68 -3.25
N SER A 21 5.71 9.36 -3.49
CA SER A 21 5.91 8.80 -4.83
C SER A 21 4.68 8.90 -5.74
N GLY A 22 3.57 9.47 -5.28
CA GLY A 22 2.43 9.80 -6.11
C GLY A 22 1.38 8.70 -6.22
N ALA A 23 1.33 7.73 -5.30
CA ALA A 23 0.31 6.68 -5.32
C ALA A 23 -1.12 7.23 -5.21
N GLU A 24 -1.32 8.34 -4.51
CA GLU A 24 -2.62 9.02 -4.40
C GLU A 24 -3.15 9.54 -5.74
N TYR A 25 -2.25 9.87 -6.67
CA TYR A 25 -2.61 10.25 -8.03
C TYR A 25 -2.73 9.03 -8.95
N ILE A 26 -1.75 8.13 -8.88
CA ILE A 26 -1.59 7.00 -9.80
C ILE A 26 -2.66 5.94 -9.52
N GLY A 27 -2.85 5.54 -8.27
CA GLY A 27 -3.74 4.44 -7.89
C GLY A 27 -5.18 4.59 -8.38
N PRO A 28 -5.89 5.70 -8.09
CA PRO A 28 -7.26 5.91 -8.56
C PRO A 28 -7.37 5.92 -10.09
N ARG A 29 -6.35 6.43 -10.80
CA ARG A 29 -6.35 6.46 -12.27
C ARG A 29 -6.12 5.10 -12.90
N VAL A 30 -5.25 4.29 -12.32
CA VAL A 30 -5.10 2.88 -12.71
C VAL A 30 -6.41 2.14 -12.50
N ALA A 31 -7.06 2.31 -11.35
CA ALA A 31 -8.35 1.69 -11.04
C ALA A 31 -9.43 2.09 -12.06
N ALA A 32 -9.56 3.39 -12.35
CA ALA A 32 -10.51 3.91 -13.32
C ALA A 32 -10.24 3.39 -14.74
N ALA A 33 -8.96 3.34 -15.18
CA ALA A 33 -8.58 2.86 -16.52
C ALA A 33 -8.80 1.36 -16.72
N LEU A 34 -8.87 0.58 -15.63
CA LEU A 34 -9.10 -0.86 -15.64
C LEU A 34 -10.51 -1.25 -15.21
N ASP A 35 -11.37 -0.29 -14.88
CA ASP A 35 -12.70 -0.52 -14.30
C ASP A 35 -12.66 -1.43 -13.06
N LEU A 36 -11.76 -1.11 -12.13
CA LEU A 36 -11.52 -1.87 -10.91
C LEU A 36 -11.81 -1.03 -9.65
N PRO A 37 -12.22 -1.66 -8.55
CA PRO A 37 -12.29 -1.02 -7.24
C PRO A 37 -10.92 -0.45 -6.80
N TYR A 38 -10.94 0.66 -6.05
CA TYR A 38 -9.75 1.27 -5.46
C TYR A 38 -9.79 1.18 -3.94
N HIS A 39 -8.74 0.61 -3.35
CA HIS A 39 -8.59 0.43 -1.91
C HIS A 39 -7.38 1.22 -1.41
N GLN A 40 -7.65 2.23 -0.60
CA GLN A 40 -6.61 3.10 -0.04
C GLN A 40 -5.76 2.39 1.02
N GLN A 41 -4.61 2.98 1.33
CA GLN A 41 -3.78 2.53 2.45
C GLN A 41 -4.52 2.63 3.80
N ALA A 42 -4.00 1.88 4.80
CA ALA A 42 -4.67 1.71 6.08
C ALA A 42 -4.61 2.94 7.00
N PHE A 43 -3.70 3.88 6.77
CA PHE A 43 -3.49 5.05 7.62
C PHE A 43 -3.17 6.29 6.77
N SER A 44 -3.48 7.46 7.31
CA SER A 44 -3.14 8.76 6.72
C SER A 44 -1.93 9.40 7.42
N SER A 45 -1.32 10.39 6.75
CA SER A 45 -0.24 11.20 7.34
C SER A 45 -0.70 11.99 8.55
N GLU A 46 -1.94 12.44 8.53
CA GLU A 46 -2.60 13.21 9.59
C GLU A 46 -2.79 12.38 10.85
N GLU A 47 -3.28 11.15 10.72
CA GLU A 47 -3.44 10.20 11.83
C GLU A 47 -2.09 9.91 12.50
N LEU A 48 -1.05 9.64 11.71
CA LEU A 48 0.29 9.42 12.26
C LEU A 48 0.88 10.65 12.94
N GLU A 49 0.56 11.89 12.50
CA GLU A 49 1.01 13.12 13.16
C GLU A 49 0.29 13.35 14.49
N GLN A 50 -1.01 13.09 14.55
CA GLN A 50 -1.80 13.25 15.77
C GLN A 50 -1.33 12.29 16.87
N GLU A 51 -1.12 11.04 16.53
CA GLU A 51 -0.65 10.03 17.48
C GLU A 51 0.77 10.30 17.99
N GLU A 52 1.66 10.85 17.17
CA GLU A 52 3.01 11.24 17.62
C GLU A 52 2.95 12.36 18.67
N SER A 53 1.98 13.27 18.53
CA SER A 53 1.76 14.37 19.49
C SER A 53 1.21 13.87 20.85
N GLU A 54 0.44 12.80 20.86
CA GLU A 54 -0.21 12.29 22.06
C GLU A 54 0.61 11.26 22.84
N ARG A 55 1.53 10.55 22.18
CA ARG A 55 2.22 9.37 22.74
C ARG A 55 3.72 9.32 22.46
N GLU A 56 4.49 10.22 23.07
CA GLU A 56 5.97 10.20 22.97
C GLU A 56 6.65 8.91 23.47
N LYS A 57 5.94 7.97 24.07
CA LYS A 57 6.51 6.81 24.78
C LYS A 57 6.12 5.43 24.23
N GLU A 58 5.21 5.32 23.31
CA GLU A 58 4.79 4.02 22.75
C GLU A 58 5.43 3.76 21.38
N GLY A 59 5.79 2.49 21.14
CA GLY A 59 6.47 2.10 19.88
C GLY A 59 5.61 2.34 18.64
N VAL A 60 6.26 2.51 17.49
CA VAL A 60 5.63 2.77 16.17
C VAL A 60 4.51 1.78 15.84
N LEU A 61 4.66 0.53 16.24
CA LEU A 61 3.65 -0.52 16.00
C LEU A 61 2.33 -0.24 16.72
N SER A 62 2.37 0.22 17.98
CA SER A 62 1.17 0.58 18.75
C SER A 62 0.39 1.71 18.07
N ARG A 63 1.10 2.69 17.50
CA ARG A 63 0.51 3.83 16.78
C ARG A 63 -0.21 3.41 15.50
N VAL A 64 0.38 2.49 14.77
CA VAL A 64 -0.23 1.96 13.55
C VAL A 64 -1.46 1.11 13.87
N LEU A 65 -1.44 0.36 14.97
CA LEU A 65 -2.58 -0.42 15.44
C LEU A 65 -3.80 0.46 15.70
N VAL A 66 -3.59 1.58 16.38
CA VAL A 66 -4.66 2.55 16.67
C VAL A 66 -5.15 3.21 15.38
N ALA A 67 -4.24 3.63 14.49
CA ALA A 67 -4.58 4.23 13.19
C ALA A 67 -5.37 3.26 12.28
N MET A 68 -5.18 1.96 12.46
CA MET A 68 -5.98 0.93 11.78
C MET A 68 -7.34 0.67 12.45
N GLY A 69 -7.74 1.46 13.46
CA GLY A 69 -9.01 1.33 14.17
C GLY A 69 -9.04 0.18 15.19
N MET A 70 -7.89 -0.37 15.54
CA MET A 70 -7.76 -1.41 16.55
C MET A 70 -7.47 -0.75 17.90
N SER A 71 -8.54 -0.49 18.66
CA SER A 71 -8.43 0.02 20.03
C SER A 71 -7.65 -0.95 20.89
N THR A 72 -6.56 -0.49 21.50
CA THR A 72 -5.98 -1.16 22.65
C THR A 72 -6.95 -0.95 23.81
N GLY A 73 -7.92 -1.86 23.95
CA GLY A 73 -9.02 -1.76 24.90
C GLY A 73 -8.54 -1.47 26.32
N GLU A 74 -9.31 -0.68 27.05
CA GLU A 74 -9.12 -0.45 28.47
C GLU A 74 -8.96 -1.78 29.22
N ALA A 75 -7.98 -1.83 30.08
CA ALA A 75 -7.60 -2.98 30.88
C ALA A 75 -8.78 -3.49 31.74
N GLY A 76 -9.39 -4.57 31.30
CA GLY A 76 -10.37 -5.33 32.09
C GLY A 76 -10.39 -6.78 31.65
N ALA A 77 -9.84 -7.67 32.48
CA ALA A 77 -9.91 -9.13 32.43
C ALA A 77 -9.32 -9.78 31.13
N GLY A 78 -8.04 -10.10 31.17
CA GLY A 78 -7.35 -10.88 30.14
C GLY A 78 -6.68 -10.00 29.10
N VAL A 79 -5.57 -9.33 29.49
CA VAL A 79 -4.73 -8.53 28.57
C VAL A 79 -4.14 -9.48 27.53
N PRO A 80 -4.54 -9.39 26.22
CA PRO A 80 -3.85 -10.12 25.17
C PRO A 80 -2.38 -9.73 25.19
N THR A 81 -1.48 -10.66 24.94
CA THR A 81 -0.07 -10.33 24.85
C THR A 81 0.17 -9.54 23.57
N ALA A 82 1.14 -8.62 23.54
CA ALA A 82 1.50 -7.86 22.34
C ALA A 82 1.73 -8.76 21.10
N GLN A 83 2.02 -10.02 21.32
CA GLN A 83 2.22 -11.02 20.28
C GLN A 83 0.89 -11.58 19.73
N GLN A 84 -0.15 -11.67 20.58
CA GLN A 84 -1.51 -12.07 20.17
C GLN A 84 -2.16 -10.95 19.34
N ASP A 85 -1.98 -9.69 19.75
CA ASP A 85 -2.47 -8.51 19.02
C ASP A 85 -1.83 -8.43 17.64
N ARG A 86 -0.53 -8.69 17.51
CA ARG A 86 0.19 -8.74 16.22
C ARG A 86 -0.35 -9.85 15.31
N ALA A 87 -0.57 -11.05 15.83
CA ALA A 87 -1.09 -12.16 15.04
C ALA A 87 -2.52 -11.90 14.54
N GLU A 88 -3.37 -11.32 15.37
CA GLU A 88 -4.74 -10.96 14.97
C GLU A 88 -4.74 -9.85 13.91
N LEU A 89 -3.87 -8.85 14.02
CA LEU A 89 -3.67 -7.83 12.99
C LEU A 89 -3.29 -8.41 11.65
N VAL A 90 -2.26 -9.24 11.63
CA VAL A 90 -1.79 -9.90 10.40
C VAL A 90 -2.92 -10.70 9.77
N LYS A 91 -3.68 -11.44 10.59
CA LYS A 91 -4.81 -12.23 10.14
C LYS A 91 -5.91 -11.34 9.55
N GLN A 92 -6.35 -10.32 10.26
CA GLN A 92 -7.42 -9.41 9.83
C GLN A 92 -7.04 -8.68 8.53
N ASN A 93 -5.82 -8.13 8.47
CA ASN A 93 -5.35 -7.45 7.27
C ASN A 93 -5.23 -8.43 6.08
N SER A 94 -4.75 -9.66 6.32
CA SER A 94 -4.63 -10.68 5.26
C SER A 94 -5.99 -11.11 4.72
N LEU A 95 -6.99 -11.29 5.60
CA LEU A 95 -8.37 -11.59 5.19
C LEU A 95 -8.93 -10.44 4.33
N THR A 96 -8.83 -9.20 4.79
CA THR A 96 -9.32 -8.02 4.06
C THR A 96 -8.67 -7.91 2.66
N VAL A 97 -7.35 -8.06 2.58
CA VAL A 97 -6.62 -7.97 1.30
C VAL A 97 -7.02 -9.12 0.35
N THR A 98 -7.22 -10.33 0.89
CA THR A 98 -7.66 -11.48 0.10
C THR A 98 -9.09 -11.31 -0.42
N GLU A 99 -10.02 -10.84 0.41
CA GLU A 99 -11.40 -10.54 0.01
C GLU A 99 -11.47 -9.49 -1.11
N TRP A 100 -10.65 -8.45 -1.03
CA TRP A 100 -10.54 -7.47 -2.13
C TRP A 100 -9.97 -8.08 -3.40
N ALA A 101 -8.97 -8.93 -3.27
CA ALA A 101 -8.35 -9.60 -4.41
C ALA A 101 -9.32 -10.54 -5.16
N GLU A 102 -10.25 -11.20 -4.45
CA GLU A 102 -11.29 -12.02 -5.07
C GLU A 102 -12.22 -11.22 -5.99
N GLN A 103 -12.46 -9.96 -5.63
CA GLN A 103 -13.28 -9.04 -6.43
C GLN A 103 -12.48 -8.35 -7.55
N GLY A 104 -11.15 -8.47 -7.54
CA GLY A 104 -10.23 -7.66 -8.31
C GLY A 104 -10.13 -6.24 -7.73
N GLY A 105 -9.02 -5.54 -7.99
CA GLY A 105 -8.88 -4.18 -7.48
C GLY A 105 -7.46 -3.64 -7.53
N VAL A 106 -7.35 -2.34 -7.24
CA VAL A 106 -6.08 -1.66 -6.99
C VAL A 106 -5.96 -1.42 -5.49
N ILE A 107 -4.98 -2.05 -4.87
CA ILE A 107 -4.78 -2.07 -3.40
C ILE A 107 -3.50 -1.32 -3.07
N VAL A 108 -3.58 -0.24 -2.31
CA VAL A 108 -2.42 0.56 -1.89
C VAL A 108 -1.96 0.17 -0.51
N GLY A 109 -0.66 -0.17 -0.38
CA GLY A 109 -0.03 -0.54 0.89
C GLY A 109 -0.48 -1.91 1.39
N ARG A 110 -0.79 -2.00 2.69
CA ARG A 110 -1.32 -3.19 3.42
C ARG A 110 -0.50 -4.47 3.25
N ASN A 111 0.78 -4.35 2.87
CA ASN A 111 1.63 -5.49 2.52
C ASN A 111 1.04 -6.40 1.42
N GLY A 112 0.25 -5.81 0.51
CA GLY A 112 -0.47 -6.55 -0.53
C GLY A 112 0.45 -7.39 -1.42
N ALA A 113 1.65 -6.91 -1.75
CA ALA A 113 2.62 -7.67 -2.54
C ALA A 113 3.09 -8.95 -1.83
N PHE A 114 3.22 -8.94 -0.50
CA PHE A 114 3.56 -10.13 0.28
C PHE A 114 2.36 -11.08 0.42
N ILE A 115 1.20 -10.53 0.82
CA ILE A 115 -0.01 -11.34 1.07
C ILE A 115 -0.46 -12.05 -0.21
N LEU A 116 -0.37 -11.40 -1.35
CA LEU A 116 -0.84 -11.90 -2.64
C LEU A 116 0.29 -12.42 -3.55
N ALA A 117 1.49 -12.68 -3.00
CA ALA A 117 2.66 -13.10 -3.78
C ALA A 117 2.42 -14.36 -4.64
N GLY A 118 1.51 -15.26 -4.19
CA GLY A 118 1.13 -16.47 -4.93
C GLY A 118 -0.03 -16.29 -5.93
N LEU A 119 -0.62 -15.09 -6.03
CA LEU A 119 -1.78 -14.85 -6.87
C LEU A 119 -1.35 -14.48 -8.30
N ALA A 120 -1.49 -15.40 -9.26
CA ALA A 120 -1.03 -15.22 -10.64
C ALA A 120 -1.71 -14.03 -11.37
N SER A 121 -2.91 -13.62 -10.97
CA SER A 121 -3.63 -12.47 -11.53
C SER A 121 -3.19 -11.13 -10.92
N ALA A 122 -2.35 -11.14 -9.88
CA ALA A 122 -1.85 -9.92 -9.26
C ALA A 122 -0.63 -9.37 -10.00
N LEU A 123 -0.58 -8.04 -10.16
CA LEU A 123 0.59 -7.28 -10.57
C LEU A 123 1.10 -6.48 -9.37
N HIS A 124 2.31 -6.77 -8.94
CA HIS A 124 2.93 -6.09 -7.80
C HIS A 124 3.80 -4.93 -8.29
N VAL A 125 3.48 -3.72 -7.86
CA VAL A 125 4.16 -2.50 -8.30
C VAL A 125 4.70 -1.75 -7.09
N ARG A 126 5.97 -1.32 -7.17
CA ARG A 126 6.58 -0.38 -6.24
C ARG A 126 6.76 0.98 -6.91
N LEU A 127 6.25 2.01 -6.27
CA LEU A 127 6.48 3.41 -6.63
C LEU A 127 7.54 4.00 -5.70
N ASP A 128 8.62 4.49 -6.27
CA ASP A 128 9.75 5.07 -5.53
C ASP A 128 10.38 6.22 -6.33
N GLY A 129 11.39 6.86 -5.77
CA GLY A 129 12.12 7.94 -6.42
C GLY A 129 13.08 8.64 -5.46
N PRO A 130 13.89 9.60 -5.95
CA PRO A 130 14.77 10.39 -5.11
C PRO A 130 14.00 11.09 -3.98
N VAL A 131 14.53 11.00 -2.76
CA VAL A 131 13.86 11.47 -1.54
C VAL A 131 13.48 12.95 -1.63
N GLU A 132 14.38 13.78 -2.16
CA GLU A 132 14.16 15.22 -2.28
C GLU A 132 12.97 15.52 -3.20
N GLN A 133 12.87 14.84 -4.33
CA GLN A 133 11.77 15.04 -5.29
C GLN A 133 10.43 14.53 -4.72
N ARG A 134 10.46 13.46 -3.93
CA ARG A 134 9.26 12.96 -3.24
C ARG A 134 8.77 13.94 -2.18
N ILE A 135 9.69 14.55 -1.42
CA ILE A 135 9.39 15.60 -0.44
C ILE A 135 8.80 16.84 -1.12
N GLU A 136 9.41 17.32 -2.20
CA GLU A 136 8.92 18.47 -2.97
C GLU A 136 7.51 18.22 -3.52
N ARG A 137 7.27 17.06 -4.11
CA ARG A 137 5.95 16.66 -4.61
C ARG A 137 4.92 16.67 -3.49
N ALA A 138 5.18 15.97 -2.39
CA ALA A 138 4.27 15.90 -1.25
C ALA A 138 3.98 17.28 -0.63
N ALA A 139 4.98 18.16 -0.57
CA ALA A 139 4.80 19.53 -0.09
C ALA A 139 3.85 20.32 -1.01
N GLY A 140 4.05 20.24 -2.33
CA GLY A 140 3.22 20.91 -3.33
C GLY A 140 1.79 20.37 -3.38
N GLU A 141 1.61 19.07 -3.42
CA GLU A 141 0.29 18.42 -3.51
C GLU A 141 -0.57 18.67 -2.26
N ARG A 142 0.05 18.76 -1.07
CA ARG A 142 -0.66 18.91 0.21
C ARG A 142 -0.67 20.33 0.75
N GLY A 143 0.01 21.29 0.09
CA GLY A 143 0.12 22.68 0.55
C GLY A 143 0.81 22.82 1.91
N ILE A 144 1.81 21.98 2.19
CA ILE A 144 2.59 22.00 3.44
C ILE A 144 4.03 22.46 3.18
N THR A 145 4.76 22.85 4.25
CA THR A 145 6.17 23.25 4.10
C THR A 145 7.07 22.04 3.78
N LEU A 146 8.22 22.29 3.14
CA LEU A 146 9.21 21.27 2.85
C LEU A 146 9.70 20.56 4.13
N GLU A 147 9.88 21.30 5.23
CA GLU A 147 10.29 20.73 6.51
C GLU A 147 9.24 19.77 7.07
N ARG A 148 7.94 20.10 6.94
CA ARG A 148 6.84 19.22 7.37
C ARG A 148 6.79 17.97 6.48
N ALA A 149 6.92 18.14 5.17
CA ALA A 149 6.96 17.03 4.23
C ALA A 149 8.17 16.09 4.49
N ALA A 150 9.34 16.66 4.82
CA ALA A 150 10.54 15.88 5.16
C ALA A 150 10.37 15.10 6.48
N ARG A 151 9.72 15.67 7.48
CA ARG A 151 9.38 14.94 8.73
C ARG A 151 8.42 13.80 8.45
N ARG A 152 7.36 14.03 7.65
CA ARG A 152 6.41 13.00 7.22
C ARG A 152 7.12 11.89 6.46
N GLN A 153 7.99 12.23 5.51
CA GLN A 153 8.75 11.26 4.73
C GLN A 153 9.54 10.29 5.61
N LYS A 154 10.34 10.83 6.55
CA LYS A 154 11.16 9.99 7.44
C LYS A 154 10.30 9.06 8.30
N ARG A 155 9.19 9.58 8.83
CA ARG A 155 8.28 8.81 9.67
C ARG A 155 7.57 7.72 8.89
N GLU A 156 6.93 8.09 7.79
CA GLU A 156 6.07 7.18 7.04
C GLU A 156 6.85 6.09 6.31
N ASP A 157 8.00 6.42 5.72
CA ASP A 157 8.86 5.40 5.12
C ASP A 157 9.35 4.41 6.17
N ARG A 158 9.71 4.89 7.39
CA ARG A 158 10.06 4.03 8.51
C ARG A 158 8.91 3.12 8.94
N VAL A 159 7.72 3.70 9.16
CA VAL A 159 6.52 2.93 9.56
C VAL A 159 6.22 1.81 8.57
N ARG A 160 6.27 2.11 7.26
CA ARG A 160 6.00 1.10 6.22
C ARG A 160 7.01 -0.04 6.25
N VAL A 161 8.29 0.28 6.44
CA VAL A 161 9.36 -0.73 6.52
C VAL A 161 9.23 -1.57 7.79
N GLU A 162 9.06 -0.94 8.95
CA GLU A 162 8.92 -1.63 10.23
C GLU A 162 7.68 -2.53 10.25
N MET A 163 6.53 -2.05 9.77
CA MET A 163 5.33 -2.88 9.65
C MET A 163 5.56 -4.11 8.78
N SER A 164 6.21 -3.93 7.63
CA SER A 164 6.45 -5.04 6.72
C SER A 164 7.39 -6.08 7.33
N ARG A 165 8.47 -5.63 7.98
CA ARG A 165 9.46 -6.51 8.60
C ARG A 165 8.95 -7.18 9.88
N ASP A 166 8.34 -6.40 10.77
CA ASP A 166 7.96 -6.88 12.10
C ASP A 166 6.70 -7.76 12.08
N LEU A 167 5.76 -7.48 11.17
CA LEU A 167 4.50 -8.23 11.08
C LEU A 167 4.57 -9.39 10.08
N TYR A 168 5.30 -9.22 8.98
CA TYR A 168 5.28 -10.18 7.87
C TYR A 168 6.64 -10.80 7.55
N GLY A 169 7.74 -10.37 8.20
CA GLY A 169 9.10 -10.80 7.86
C GLY A 169 9.51 -10.41 6.43
N PHE A 170 8.85 -9.40 5.85
CA PHE A 170 8.96 -9.00 4.47
C PHE A 170 9.81 -7.73 4.33
N ASP A 171 10.83 -7.75 3.47
CA ASP A 171 11.58 -6.54 3.15
C ASP A 171 10.96 -5.81 1.95
N PRO A 172 10.28 -4.68 2.15
CA PRO A 172 9.67 -3.95 1.05
C PRO A 172 10.70 -3.22 0.16
N ALA A 173 11.98 -3.23 0.51
CA ALA A 173 13.04 -2.69 -0.32
C ALA A 173 13.55 -3.70 -1.36
N ASP A 174 13.27 -4.99 -1.20
CA ASP A 174 13.68 -6.02 -2.15
C ASP A 174 12.92 -5.87 -3.49
N PRO A 175 13.61 -5.49 -4.59
CA PRO A 175 12.96 -5.32 -5.88
C PRO A 175 12.40 -6.62 -6.46
N LEU A 176 12.89 -7.79 -6.03
CA LEU A 176 12.40 -9.09 -6.50
C LEU A 176 11.01 -9.43 -6.01
N SER A 177 10.50 -8.67 -5.05
CA SER A 177 9.12 -8.78 -4.54
C SER A 177 8.08 -8.07 -5.42
N TYR A 178 8.51 -7.43 -6.50
CA TYR A 178 7.64 -6.63 -7.38
C TYR A 178 7.85 -7.00 -8.84
N ASP A 179 6.77 -6.98 -9.60
CA ASP A 179 6.81 -7.13 -11.06
C ASP A 179 7.34 -5.84 -11.75
N LEU A 180 7.04 -4.67 -11.15
CA LEU A 180 7.47 -3.36 -11.62
C LEU A 180 7.98 -2.49 -10.47
N VAL A 181 9.13 -1.87 -10.67
CA VAL A 181 9.64 -0.80 -9.80
C VAL A 181 9.75 0.48 -10.64
N LEU A 182 8.90 1.47 -10.36
CA LEU A 182 8.80 2.70 -11.14
C LEU A 182 9.44 3.86 -10.39
N ASN A 183 10.42 4.50 -11.04
CA ASN A 183 11.05 5.71 -10.53
C ASN A 183 10.23 6.95 -10.92
N THR A 184 9.37 7.39 -10.00
CA THR A 184 8.48 8.54 -10.18
C THR A 184 9.19 9.90 -10.13
N GLY A 185 10.49 9.92 -9.89
CA GLY A 185 11.32 11.09 -10.08
C GLY A 185 11.78 11.28 -11.54
N ARG A 186 11.65 10.24 -12.38
CA ARG A 186 12.02 10.26 -13.81
C ARG A 186 10.84 10.06 -14.74
N LEU A 187 9.82 9.36 -14.28
CA LEU A 187 8.57 9.13 -14.99
C LEU A 187 7.51 10.05 -14.40
N ASP A 188 6.78 10.76 -15.24
CA ASP A 188 5.61 11.51 -14.80
C ASP A 188 4.48 10.54 -14.39
N PRO A 189 3.52 11.01 -13.56
CA PRO A 189 2.47 10.15 -13.04
C PRO A 189 1.59 9.51 -14.12
N ASP A 190 1.29 10.19 -15.21
CA ASP A 190 0.46 9.65 -16.30
C ASP A 190 1.18 8.55 -17.06
N THR A 191 2.50 8.70 -17.27
CA THR A 191 3.35 7.64 -17.82
C THR A 191 3.36 6.41 -16.89
N CYS A 192 3.44 6.59 -15.58
CA CYS A 192 3.35 5.49 -14.62
C CYS A 192 1.99 4.76 -14.72
N VAL A 193 0.88 5.50 -14.82
CA VAL A 193 -0.47 4.93 -15.04
C VAL A 193 -0.48 4.10 -16.32
N ALA A 194 0.00 4.64 -17.43
CA ALA A 194 0.01 3.95 -18.72
C ALA A 194 0.82 2.64 -18.68
N ILE A 195 1.99 2.63 -18.04
CA ILE A 195 2.85 1.44 -17.89
C ILE A 195 2.11 0.37 -17.07
N ILE A 196 1.52 0.73 -15.92
CA ILE A 196 0.81 -0.22 -15.06
C ILE A 196 -0.39 -0.81 -15.79
N VAL A 197 -1.21 0.03 -16.43
CA VAL A 197 -2.40 -0.41 -17.19
C VAL A 197 -2.01 -1.34 -18.32
N ALA A 198 -0.96 -1.02 -19.08
CA ALA A 198 -0.47 -1.88 -20.16
C ALA A 198 0.01 -3.24 -19.62
N ALA A 199 0.77 -3.26 -18.53
CA ALA A 199 1.25 -4.49 -17.92
C ALA A 199 0.10 -5.40 -17.44
N VAL A 200 -0.94 -4.81 -16.81
CA VAL A 200 -2.13 -5.55 -16.39
C VAL A 200 -2.86 -6.14 -17.59
N ARG A 201 -3.08 -5.36 -18.65
CA ARG A 201 -3.77 -5.82 -19.87
C ARG A 201 -3.02 -6.96 -20.55
N ILE A 202 -1.70 -6.86 -20.66
CA ILE A 202 -0.85 -7.92 -21.22
C ILE A 202 -0.96 -9.18 -20.36
N ARG A 203 -0.81 -9.07 -19.04
CA ARG A 203 -0.90 -10.22 -18.11
C ARG A 203 -2.27 -10.89 -18.16
N ALA A 204 -3.34 -10.11 -18.26
CA ALA A 204 -4.70 -10.62 -18.37
C ALA A 204 -5.05 -11.20 -19.77
N GLY A 205 -4.13 -11.12 -20.74
CA GLY A 205 -4.39 -11.49 -22.13
C GLY A 205 -5.47 -10.64 -22.80
N LEU A 206 -5.62 -9.40 -22.33
CA LEU A 206 -6.46 -8.40 -22.95
C LEU A 206 -5.64 -7.70 -24.03
N ALA A 207 -6.20 -7.57 -25.26
CA ALA A 207 -5.47 -6.89 -26.34
C ALA A 207 -5.00 -5.51 -25.93
N SER A 208 -3.78 -5.13 -26.32
CA SER A 208 -3.35 -3.72 -26.24
C SER A 208 -4.31 -2.86 -27.07
N PRO A 209 -4.55 -1.62 -26.64
CA PRO A 209 -5.39 -0.68 -27.38
C PRO A 209 -4.83 -0.36 -28.77
#